data_b2bacf4c7e03b07ebf24f3f7c9789dfb
#
_entry.id   b2bacf4c7e03b07ebf24f3f7c9789dfb
#
_cell.length_a   1.000
_cell.length_b   1.000
_cell.length_c   1.000
_cell.angle_alpha   90.00
_cell.angle_beta   90.00
_cell.angle_gamma   90.00
#
_symmetry.space_group_name_H-M   'P 1'
#
loop_
_entity.id
_entity.type
_entity.pdbx_description
1 polymer ?
#
loop_
_entity_poly.entity_id
_entity_poly.type
_entity_poly.pdbx_seq_one_letter_code
_entity_poly.pdbx_strand_id
1 'polypeptide(L)'
;AQQLDEVVVKGEKPQVKGEDGIMVVDLPGIVSDKPVNNILEALGYLPGVTNNNGMIGLTGASNVTIILNGELTNMPLQNLYQLLYTTPIDRLKNVEIMYSAPAKYHVNGAVINVVLKTPTPLDGLQGQVRAGYNQAHYGSYGGVLAATYALKDWTFDLNYGLTRSKSWSREETWSNHLYNGERTMIEDDMRRIGQNWSNTIFASASWKTLKLTYNGQIISDSKSRGLSSGTLGNFTNAYNMLSPVGYHNIALRYTAPFGMTIGGDYTRYSENRSQSLFKDADYQLGSENRQEINLWHVYIDQQHQFGKWQLNYGTEYQHSRDHSSQHYSVLSDNRDFDDYLNEDVASFYVGTQRSFDWGLSFNLSAKGEYYHNKYQHNWNFIPQLGTTYYKTPKSIYQLNLSTLRIYPPYWELHGGTSHINDYSTVIGNPELQPYIQYDAQFNYILRQKYIATLYFQYGDKATVQLPYQAPDALNLVYQTINMNYERVLGLNLYAPFGVGYIW
;
A
#
# COMPACT_ATOMS: atom_id res chain seq x y z
N ALA A 1 30.78 -10.04 -56.72
CA ALA A 1 30.45 -9.38 -55.46
C ALA A 1 29.71 -10.39 -54.62
N GLN A 2 30.35 -10.88 -53.55
CA GLN A 2 29.72 -11.76 -52.57
C GLN A 2 28.98 -10.87 -51.58
N GLN A 3 27.65 -10.97 -51.53
CA GLN A 3 26.82 -10.30 -50.59
C GLN A 3 27.00 -11.00 -49.22
N LEU A 4 27.60 -10.31 -48.22
CA LEU A 4 27.71 -10.79 -46.86
C LEU A 4 26.31 -10.71 -46.25
N ASP A 5 25.80 -11.82 -45.78
CA ASP A 5 24.58 -11.88 -44.95
C ASP A 5 24.75 -11.06 -43.71
N GLU A 6 23.81 -10.18 -43.45
CA GLU A 6 23.75 -9.34 -42.25
C GLU A 6 23.59 -10.23 -41.01
N VAL A 7 24.65 -10.39 -40.23
CA VAL A 7 24.58 -11.12 -38.96
C VAL A 7 23.84 -10.25 -37.95
N VAL A 8 22.54 -10.41 -37.88
CA VAL A 8 21.72 -9.82 -36.82
C VAL A 8 22.01 -10.56 -35.52
N VAL A 9 22.92 -10.02 -34.71
CA VAL A 9 23.12 -10.50 -33.34
C VAL A 9 21.91 -10.05 -32.52
N LYS A 10 20.89 -10.90 -32.39
CA LYS A 10 19.82 -10.74 -31.42
C LYS A 10 20.39 -11.01 -30.03
N GLY A 11 21.00 -10.00 -29.40
CA GLY A 11 21.30 -10.04 -27.99
C GLY A 11 19.99 -10.01 -27.18
N GLU A 12 19.74 -11.00 -26.34
CA GLU A 12 18.63 -10.92 -25.37
C GLU A 12 18.83 -9.70 -24.49
N LYS A 13 17.86 -8.79 -24.48
CA LYS A 13 17.87 -7.61 -23.63
C LYS A 13 17.81 -8.08 -22.17
N PRO A 14 18.66 -7.56 -21.25
CA PRO A 14 18.62 -7.94 -19.84
C PRO A 14 17.25 -7.68 -19.24
N GLN A 15 16.61 -8.71 -18.67
CA GLN A 15 15.32 -8.56 -18.00
C GLN A 15 15.44 -7.89 -16.62
N VAL A 16 16.56 -8.13 -15.94
CA VAL A 16 16.84 -7.62 -14.59
C VAL A 16 18.26 -7.11 -14.52
N LYS A 17 18.43 -5.90 -13.97
CA LYS A 17 19.72 -5.29 -13.66
C LYS A 17 19.74 -4.88 -12.19
N GLY A 18 20.93 -4.83 -11.58
CA GLY A 18 21.12 -4.24 -10.27
C GLY A 18 21.86 -2.90 -10.43
N GLU A 19 21.35 -1.81 -9.91
CA GLU A 19 21.99 -0.49 -9.97
C GLU A 19 21.87 0.15 -8.57
N ASP A 20 22.96 0.51 -7.93
CA ASP A 20 23.02 1.23 -6.65
C ASP A 20 22.13 0.63 -5.53
N GLY A 21 22.10 -0.70 -5.40
CA GLY A 21 21.24 -1.39 -4.45
C GLY A 21 19.78 -1.54 -4.93
N ILE A 22 19.47 -1.08 -6.14
CA ILE A 22 18.14 -1.11 -6.75
C ILE A 22 18.11 -2.24 -7.80
N MET A 23 17.01 -2.98 -7.84
CA MET A 23 16.76 -3.96 -8.89
C MET A 23 15.91 -3.30 -9.99
N VAL A 24 16.49 -3.05 -11.15
CA VAL A 24 15.80 -2.45 -12.31
C VAL A 24 15.29 -3.57 -13.22
N VAL A 25 13.99 -3.63 -13.43
CA VAL A 25 13.31 -4.69 -14.19
C VAL A 25 12.72 -4.14 -15.48
N ASP A 26 13.10 -4.71 -16.64
CA ASP A 26 12.46 -4.43 -17.93
C ASP A 26 11.11 -5.17 -18.01
N LEU A 27 10.14 -4.71 -17.24
CA LEU A 27 8.83 -5.34 -17.18
C LEU A 27 8.08 -5.35 -18.53
N PRO A 28 8.12 -4.29 -19.36
CA PRO A 28 7.57 -4.36 -20.71
C PRO A 28 8.15 -5.51 -21.56
N GLY A 29 9.47 -5.77 -21.44
CA GLY A 29 10.11 -6.92 -22.11
C GLY A 29 9.64 -8.26 -21.56
N ILE A 30 9.43 -8.40 -20.25
CA ILE A 30 8.96 -9.65 -19.60
C ILE A 30 7.53 -10.01 -20.03
N VAL A 31 6.66 -9.01 -20.27
CA VAL A 31 5.25 -9.24 -20.61
C VAL A 31 4.92 -9.09 -22.08
N SER A 32 5.92 -8.94 -22.95
CA SER A 32 5.72 -8.67 -24.39
C SER A 32 4.96 -9.78 -25.13
N ASP A 33 5.02 -11.00 -24.64
CA ASP A 33 4.35 -12.20 -25.17
C ASP A 33 3.09 -12.59 -24.36
N LYS A 34 2.67 -11.76 -23.40
CA LYS A 34 1.56 -12.04 -22.49
C LYS A 34 0.35 -11.17 -22.77
N PRO A 35 -0.88 -11.63 -22.50
CA PRO A 35 -2.09 -10.86 -22.68
C PRO A 35 -2.28 -9.82 -21.57
N VAL A 36 -1.33 -8.89 -21.45
CA VAL A 36 -1.31 -7.83 -20.44
C VAL A 36 -1.53 -6.48 -21.13
N ASN A 37 -2.50 -5.71 -20.65
CA ASN A 37 -2.89 -4.45 -21.27
C ASN A 37 -2.57 -3.21 -20.42
N ASN A 38 -2.34 -3.38 -19.12
CA ASN A 38 -2.13 -2.28 -18.18
C ASN A 38 -0.99 -2.59 -17.20
N ILE A 39 -0.55 -1.54 -16.50
CA ILE A 39 0.60 -1.65 -15.60
C ILE A 39 0.27 -2.52 -14.39
N LEU A 40 -0.93 -2.44 -13.82
CA LEU A 40 -1.29 -3.22 -12.63
C LEU A 40 -1.23 -4.73 -12.89
N GLU A 41 -1.75 -5.19 -14.04
CA GLU A 41 -1.64 -6.59 -14.47
C GLU A 41 -0.18 -6.99 -14.67
N ALA A 42 0.63 -6.10 -15.28
CA ALA A 42 2.04 -6.34 -15.52
C ALA A 42 2.83 -6.54 -14.22
N LEU A 43 2.54 -5.76 -13.15
CA LEU A 43 3.24 -5.86 -11.87
C LEU A 43 3.19 -7.28 -11.28
N GLY A 44 2.15 -8.05 -11.56
CA GLY A 44 2.05 -9.46 -11.14
C GLY A 44 3.11 -10.38 -11.75
N TYR A 45 3.82 -9.96 -12.80
CA TYR A 45 4.91 -10.71 -13.43
C TYR A 45 6.30 -10.29 -12.95
N LEU A 46 6.38 -9.33 -12.03
CA LEU A 46 7.67 -8.93 -11.44
C LEU A 46 8.26 -10.06 -10.61
N PRO A 47 9.59 -10.26 -10.69
CA PRO A 47 10.28 -11.20 -9.80
C PRO A 47 10.06 -10.85 -8.33
N GLY A 48 9.67 -11.85 -7.52
CA GLY A 48 9.46 -11.67 -6.08
C GLY A 48 8.18 -10.96 -5.68
N VAL A 49 7.36 -10.52 -6.62
CA VAL A 49 6.05 -9.95 -6.30
C VAL A 49 5.07 -11.03 -5.86
N THR A 50 4.33 -10.72 -4.81
CA THR A 50 3.19 -11.51 -4.33
C THR A 50 1.91 -10.72 -4.58
N ASN A 51 0.84 -11.43 -4.90
CA ASN A 51 -0.48 -10.83 -5.05
C ASN A 51 -1.45 -11.59 -4.14
N ASN A 52 -1.78 -10.99 -2.99
CA ASN A 52 -2.70 -11.55 -2.02
C ASN A 52 -4.01 -10.76 -2.09
N ASN A 53 -5.05 -11.36 -2.68
CA ASN A 53 -6.37 -10.73 -2.82
C ASN A 53 -6.34 -9.34 -3.49
N GLY A 54 -5.48 -9.15 -4.49
CA GLY A 54 -5.31 -7.88 -5.20
C GLY A 54 -4.31 -6.92 -4.56
N MET A 55 -3.74 -7.23 -3.40
CA MET A 55 -2.66 -6.43 -2.80
C MET A 55 -1.30 -6.90 -3.30
N ILE A 56 -0.54 -5.96 -3.85
CA ILE A 56 0.82 -6.18 -4.33
C ILE A 56 1.78 -6.10 -3.16
N GLY A 57 2.54 -7.18 -2.95
CA GLY A 57 3.60 -7.27 -1.97
C GLY A 57 4.92 -7.72 -2.60
N LEU A 58 5.98 -7.75 -1.82
CA LEU A 58 7.29 -8.29 -2.21
C LEU A 58 7.72 -9.36 -1.21
N THR A 59 8.12 -10.51 -1.72
CA THR A 59 8.68 -11.57 -0.87
C THR A 59 9.91 -11.08 -0.12
N GLY A 60 9.90 -11.21 1.20
CA GLY A 60 11.00 -10.77 2.07
C GLY A 60 10.94 -9.31 2.47
N ALA A 61 9.89 -8.58 2.13
CA ALA A 61 9.64 -7.24 2.63
C ALA A 61 8.40 -7.22 3.52
N SER A 62 8.50 -6.58 4.68
CA SER A 62 7.40 -6.47 5.65
C SER A 62 6.38 -5.41 5.26
N ASN A 63 6.82 -4.39 4.53
CA ASN A 63 5.96 -3.34 3.99
C ASN A 63 6.44 -2.93 2.61
N VAL A 64 5.50 -2.68 1.69
CA VAL A 64 5.79 -2.28 0.31
C VAL A 64 4.98 -1.05 -0.06
N THR A 65 5.67 -0.02 -0.49
CA THR A 65 5.06 1.21 -1.03
C THR A 65 5.26 1.27 -2.54
N ILE A 66 4.21 1.53 -3.30
CA ILE A 66 4.32 1.78 -4.73
C ILE A 66 4.45 3.29 -4.93
N ILE A 67 5.50 3.70 -5.64
CA ILE A 67 5.73 5.09 -6.02
C ILE A 67 5.74 5.27 -7.54
N LEU A 68 5.51 6.48 -8.02
CA LEU A 68 5.49 6.80 -9.45
C LEU A 68 6.59 7.79 -9.79
N ASN A 69 7.46 7.42 -10.75
CA ASN A 69 8.56 8.27 -11.22
C ASN A 69 9.46 8.78 -10.09
N GLY A 70 9.67 7.96 -9.05
CA GLY A 70 10.48 8.33 -7.89
C GLY A 70 9.78 9.24 -6.88
N GLU A 71 8.47 9.46 -7.00
CA GLU A 71 7.68 10.30 -6.09
C GLU A 71 6.66 9.47 -5.33
N LEU A 72 6.61 9.66 -4.00
CA LEU A 72 5.55 9.13 -3.17
C LEU A 72 4.22 9.77 -3.60
N THR A 73 3.23 8.94 -3.88
CA THR A 73 1.88 9.41 -4.15
C THR A 73 1.08 9.26 -2.87
N ASN A 74 0.54 10.37 -2.35
CA ASN A 74 -0.36 10.33 -1.19
C ASN A 74 -1.78 9.86 -1.57
N MET A 75 -1.85 8.91 -2.51
CA MET A 75 -3.09 8.26 -2.91
C MET A 75 -3.42 7.10 -2.00
N PRO A 76 -4.69 6.88 -1.64
CA PRO A 76 -5.11 5.58 -1.12
C PRO A 76 -4.70 4.47 -2.09
N LEU A 77 -4.26 3.34 -1.55
CA LEU A 77 -3.73 2.23 -2.36
C LEU A 77 -4.70 1.78 -3.46
N GLN A 78 -6.00 1.79 -3.18
CA GLN A 78 -7.04 1.44 -4.16
C GLN A 78 -7.08 2.43 -5.33
N ASN A 79 -6.88 3.72 -5.08
CA ASN A 79 -6.83 4.74 -6.13
C ASN A 79 -5.57 4.61 -6.97
N LEU A 80 -4.44 4.30 -6.35
CA LEU A 80 -3.20 4.02 -7.05
C LEU A 80 -3.34 2.78 -7.95
N TYR A 81 -3.96 1.72 -7.44
CA TYR A 81 -4.25 0.52 -8.25
C TYR A 81 -5.18 0.84 -9.41
N GLN A 82 -6.20 1.67 -9.20
CA GLN A 82 -7.08 2.12 -10.26
C GLN A 82 -6.31 2.93 -11.33
N LEU A 83 -5.41 3.82 -10.91
CA LEU A 83 -4.54 4.55 -11.83
C LEU A 83 -3.64 3.61 -12.64
N LEU A 84 -2.99 2.65 -12.00
CA LEU A 84 -2.13 1.66 -12.68
C LEU A 84 -2.92 0.73 -13.61
N TYR A 85 -4.14 0.36 -13.23
CA TYR A 85 -5.06 -0.44 -14.06
C TYR A 85 -5.50 0.32 -15.31
N THR A 86 -5.65 1.63 -15.22
CA THR A 86 -6.04 2.48 -16.36
C THR A 86 -4.86 2.96 -17.20
N THR A 87 -3.63 2.81 -16.68
CA THR A 87 -2.43 3.20 -17.43
C THR A 87 -1.97 2.06 -18.34
N PRO A 88 -1.92 2.26 -19.67
CA PRO A 88 -1.46 1.25 -20.62
C PRO A 88 -0.02 0.83 -20.37
N ILE A 89 0.30 -0.44 -20.63
CA ILE A 89 1.65 -0.99 -20.47
C ILE A 89 2.69 -0.26 -21.34
N ASP A 90 2.30 0.27 -22.49
CA ASP A 90 3.18 1.01 -23.39
C ASP A 90 3.75 2.31 -22.77
N ARG A 91 3.09 2.84 -21.76
CA ARG A 91 3.58 3.99 -21.00
C ARG A 91 4.65 3.62 -19.95
N LEU A 92 4.82 2.35 -19.65
CA LEU A 92 5.84 1.89 -18.72
C LEU A 92 7.22 1.91 -19.39
N LYS A 93 8.21 2.50 -18.69
CA LYS A 93 9.62 2.45 -19.09
C LYS A 93 10.30 1.24 -18.47
N ASN A 94 10.26 1.13 -17.15
CA ASN A 94 10.76 0.03 -16.33
C ASN A 94 10.10 0.07 -14.94
N VAL A 95 10.43 -0.92 -14.13
CA VAL A 95 10.09 -0.93 -12.70
C VAL A 95 11.37 -1.08 -11.90
N GLU A 96 11.50 -0.31 -10.84
CA GLU A 96 12.61 -0.37 -9.91
C GLU A 96 12.11 -0.96 -8.58
N ILE A 97 12.76 -2.02 -8.12
CA ILE A 97 12.47 -2.65 -6.83
C ILE A 97 13.59 -2.30 -5.87
N MET A 98 13.22 -1.66 -4.77
CA MET A 98 14.11 -1.27 -3.68
C MET A 98 13.64 -1.95 -2.40
N TYR A 99 14.38 -2.94 -1.93
CA TYR A 99 14.06 -3.61 -0.65
C TYR A 99 14.47 -2.77 0.56
N SER A 100 15.39 -1.83 0.36
CA SER A 100 15.77 -0.80 1.30
C SER A 100 15.76 0.55 0.55
N ALA A 101 14.64 1.24 0.63
CA ALA A 101 14.49 2.51 -0.07
C ALA A 101 15.30 3.62 0.60
N PRO A 102 16.10 4.38 -0.16
CA PRO A 102 16.77 5.57 0.36
C PRO A 102 15.78 6.54 1.01
N ALA A 103 16.19 7.18 2.12
CA ALA A 103 15.32 8.06 2.91
C ALA A 103 14.74 9.25 2.12
N LYS A 104 15.40 9.66 1.02
CA LYS A 104 14.92 10.70 0.09
C LYS A 104 13.56 10.44 -0.55
N TYR A 105 13.08 9.21 -0.51
CA TYR A 105 11.74 8.86 -1.04
C TYR A 105 10.62 9.05 -0.02
N HIS A 106 10.94 9.42 1.23
CA HIS A 106 9.97 9.61 2.34
C HIS A 106 9.09 8.40 2.61
N VAL A 107 9.62 7.22 2.37
CA VAL A 107 8.92 5.94 2.59
C VAL A 107 9.65 5.08 3.60
N ASN A 108 8.89 4.23 4.27
CA ASN A 108 9.44 3.23 5.17
C ASN A 108 9.31 1.85 4.51
N GLY A 109 10.44 1.12 4.42
CA GLY A 109 10.46 -0.24 3.90
C GLY A 109 10.81 -0.35 2.42
N ALA A 110 10.26 -1.38 1.78
CA ALA A 110 10.50 -1.65 0.38
C ALA A 110 9.64 -0.78 -0.53
N VAL A 111 10.15 -0.52 -1.72
CA VAL A 111 9.50 0.31 -2.74
C VAL A 111 9.46 -0.41 -4.08
N ILE A 112 8.31 -0.33 -4.74
CA ILE A 112 8.16 -0.59 -6.17
C ILE A 112 7.97 0.76 -6.86
N ASN A 113 9.01 1.24 -7.54
CA ASN A 113 8.94 2.48 -8.33
C ASN A 113 8.52 2.16 -9.76
N VAL A 114 7.34 2.60 -10.13
CA VAL A 114 6.82 2.50 -11.50
C VAL A 114 7.32 3.70 -12.30
N VAL A 115 8.30 3.48 -13.17
CA VAL A 115 8.89 4.53 -13.99
C VAL A 115 8.15 4.61 -15.32
N LEU A 116 7.44 5.69 -15.54
CA LEU A 116 6.71 5.95 -16.78
C LEU A 116 7.61 6.62 -17.81
N LYS A 117 7.35 6.34 -19.08
CA LYS A 117 7.96 7.10 -20.19
C LYS A 117 7.48 8.55 -20.10
N THR A 118 8.41 9.49 -20.15
CA THR A 118 8.07 10.90 -20.29
C THR A 118 7.35 11.07 -21.63
N PRO A 119 6.15 11.66 -21.66
CA PRO A 119 5.54 12.03 -22.92
C PRO A 119 6.54 12.88 -23.71
N THR A 120 6.76 12.59 -24.99
CA THR A 120 7.47 13.51 -25.87
C THR A 120 6.69 14.83 -25.81
N PRO A 121 7.36 15.99 -25.62
CA PRO A 121 6.68 17.27 -25.54
C PRO A 121 6.17 17.68 -26.92
N LEU A 122 5.14 17.01 -27.38
CA LEU A 122 4.27 17.49 -28.46
C LEU A 122 3.17 18.26 -27.75
N ASP A 123 3.11 19.56 -28.00
CA ASP A 123 1.97 20.37 -27.56
C ASP A 123 0.69 19.68 -28.06
N GLY A 124 -0.24 19.41 -27.19
CA GLY A 124 -1.49 18.78 -27.57
C GLY A 124 -2.19 18.02 -26.45
N LEU A 125 -3.35 17.50 -26.80
CA LEU A 125 -4.20 16.70 -25.94
C LEU A 125 -4.08 15.21 -26.32
N GLN A 126 -3.80 14.39 -25.31
CA GLN A 126 -3.89 12.93 -25.41
C GLN A 126 -4.89 12.45 -24.38
N GLY A 127 -5.70 11.47 -24.72
CA GLY A 127 -6.68 10.94 -23.78
C GLY A 127 -7.18 9.56 -24.16
N GLN A 128 -7.80 8.90 -23.20
CA GLN A 128 -8.49 7.63 -23.40
C GLN A 128 -9.75 7.58 -22.55
N VAL A 129 -10.73 6.86 -23.05
CA VAL A 129 -11.94 6.48 -22.31
C VAL A 129 -11.99 4.96 -22.29
N ARG A 130 -12.24 4.42 -21.09
CA ARG A 130 -12.41 2.98 -20.89
C ARG A 130 -13.74 2.75 -20.18
N ALA A 131 -14.49 1.75 -20.62
CA ALA A 131 -15.65 1.21 -19.92
C ALA A 131 -15.42 -0.27 -19.67
N GLY A 132 -15.87 -0.75 -18.52
CA GLY A 132 -15.70 -2.14 -18.10
C GLY A 132 -16.97 -2.68 -17.45
N TYR A 133 -17.21 -3.97 -17.69
CA TYR A 133 -18.22 -4.75 -17.01
C TYR A 133 -17.59 -6.05 -16.53
N ASN A 134 -17.86 -6.42 -15.28
CA ASN A 134 -17.43 -7.68 -14.70
C ASN A 134 -18.62 -8.41 -14.11
N GLN A 135 -18.82 -9.65 -14.55
CA GLN A 135 -19.88 -10.53 -14.04
C GLN A 135 -19.25 -11.57 -13.09
N ALA A 136 -19.53 -11.40 -11.79
CA ALA A 136 -19.32 -12.43 -10.78
C ALA A 136 -20.70 -12.96 -10.34
N HIS A 137 -21.00 -13.09 -9.04
CA HIS A 137 -22.36 -13.37 -8.58
C HIS A 137 -23.32 -12.23 -8.97
N TYR A 138 -22.85 -10.98 -8.84
CA TYR A 138 -23.53 -9.78 -9.34
C TYR A 138 -22.67 -9.06 -10.36
N GLY A 139 -23.30 -8.28 -11.25
CA GLY A 139 -22.61 -7.41 -12.19
C GLY A 139 -22.03 -6.18 -11.48
N SER A 140 -20.81 -5.84 -11.85
CA SER A 140 -20.13 -4.58 -11.50
C SER A 140 -19.71 -3.89 -12.78
N TYR A 141 -19.78 -2.57 -12.83
CA TYR A 141 -19.45 -1.79 -14.02
C TYR A 141 -18.83 -0.46 -13.66
N GLY A 142 -18.09 0.09 -14.61
CA GLY A 142 -17.43 1.37 -14.41
C GLY A 142 -16.86 1.93 -15.68
N GLY A 143 -16.35 3.15 -15.56
CA GLY A 143 -15.67 3.84 -16.64
C GLY A 143 -14.53 4.71 -16.10
N VAL A 144 -13.57 4.96 -16.95
CA VAL A 144 -12.42 5.82 -16.69
C VAL A 144 -12.22 6.77 -17.86
N LEU A 145 -12.00 8.03 -17.53
CA LEU A 145 -11.50 9.07 -18.44
C LEU A 145 -10.10 9.44 -17.98
N ALA A 146 -9.11 9.29 -18.84
CA ALA A 146 -7.76 9.79 -18.62
C ALA A 146 -7.38 10.75 -19.73
N ALA A 147 -6.80 11.90 -19.38
CA ALA A 147 -6.36 12.91 -20.34
C ALA A 147 -5.08 13.58 -19.85
N THR A 148 -4.16 13.84 -20.76
CA THR A 148 -2.96 14.66 -20.56
C THR A 148 -2.95 15.76 -21.60
N TYR A 149 -2.82 17.00 -21.16
CA TYR A 149 -2.68 18.16 -22.03
C TYR A 149 -1.33 18.83 -21.78
N ALA A 150 -0.49 18.89 -22.82
CA ALA A 150 0.81 19.54 -22.78
C ALA A 150 0.77 20.83 -23.61
N LEU A 151 1.27 21.93 -23.05
CA LEU A 151 1.41 23.23 -23.70
C LEU A 151 2.67 23.92 -23.20
N LYS A 152 3.71 23.95 -24.03
CA LYS A 152 5.02 24.50 -23.71
C LYS A 152 5.57 23.89 -22.40
N ASP A 153 5.76 24.73 -21.38
CA ASP A 153 6.28 24.32 -20.06
C ASP A 153 5.19 23.76 -19.12
N TRP A 154 3.93 23.75 -19.55
CA TRP A 154 2.81 23.26 -18.75
C TRP A 154 2.42 21.86 -19.16
N THR A 155 2.10 21.05 -18.16
CA THR A 155 1.46 19.73 -18.33
C THR A 155 0.30 19.62 -17.34
N PHE A 156 -0.86 19.23 -17.85
CA PHE A 156 -2.06 18.97 -17.06
C PHE A 156 -2.44 17.51 -17.25
N ASP A 157 -2.62 16.79 -16.15
CA ASP A 157 -3.12 15.41 -16.14
C ASP A 157 -4.45 15.36 -15.42
N LEU A 158 -5.37 14.58 -15.96
CA LEU A 158 -6.65 14.25 -15.34
C LEU A 158 -6.89 12.75 -15.50
N ASN A 159 -7.23 12.08 -14.40
CA ASN A 159 -7.78 10.73 -14.41
C ASN A 159 -9.03 10.72 -13.53
N TYR A 160 -10.16 10.40 -14.10
CA TYR A 160 -11.44 10.28 -13.40
C TYR A 160 -12.00 8.88 -13.60
N GLY A 161 -12.27 8.19 -12.51
CA GLY A 161 -12.87 6.86 -12.48
C GLY A 161 -14.21 6.87 -11.77
N LEU A 162 -15.19 6.18 -12.34
CA LEU A 162 -16.49 5.90 -11.72
C LEU A 162 -16.72 4.40 -11.75
N THR A 163 -17.01 3.80 -10.59
CA THR A 163 -17.27 2.38 -10.48
C THR A 163 -18.51 2.09 -9.64
N ARG A 164 -19.40 1.27 -10.15
CA ARG A 164 -20.47 0.63 -9.39
C ARG A 164 -20.03 -0.79 -9.06
N SER A 165 -19.90 -1.09 -7.79
CA SER A 165 -19.54 -2.42 -7.31
C SER A 165 -20.71 -3.07 -6.59
N LYS A 166 -20.93 -4.37 -6.85
CA LYS A 166 -21.82 -5.21 -6.06
C LYS A 166 -21.13 -6.55 -5.83
N SER A 167 -20.98 -6.90 -4.56
CA SER A 167 -20.25 -8.08 -4.12
C SER A 167 -21.18 -9.08 -3.43
N TRP A 168 -20.78 -10.34 -3.46
CA TRP A 168 -21.36 -11.43 -2.70
C TRP A 168 -20.25 -12.33 -2.19
N SER A 169 -20.39 -12.78 -0.95
CA SER A 169 -19.52 -13.79 -0.37
C SER A 169 -20.32 -14.71 0.53
N ARG A 170 -19.85 -15.95 0.69
CA ARG A 170 -20.34 -16.92 1.66
C ARG A 170 -19.17 -17.43 2.47
N GLU A 171 -19.38 -17.53 3.76
CA GLU A 171 -18.41 -18.00 4.73
C GLU A 171 -19.10 -19.00 5.65
N GLU A 172 -18.55 -20.21 5.75
CA GLU A 172 -18.98 -21.22 6.69
C GLU A 172 -17.94 -21.32 7.79
N THR A 173 -18.38 -21.15 9.03
CA THR A 173 -17.50 -21.11 10.20
C THR A 173 -17.89 -22.20 11.17
N TRP A 174 -16.90 -22.93 11.68
CA TRP A 174 -17.02 -23.87 12.79
C TRP A 174 -16.08 -23.42 13.89
N SER A 175 -16.61 -23.13 15.07
CA SER A 175 -15.82 -22.68 16.19
C SER A 175 -16.21 -23.42 17.47
N ASN A 176 -15.19 -23.76 18.28
CA ASN A 176 -15.39 -24.35 19.60
C ASN A 176 -15.11 -23.33 20.67
N HIS A 177 -16.09 -23.04 21.49
CA HIS A 177 -16.00 -22.09 22.59
C HIS A 177 -15.98 -22.84 23.92
N LEU A 178 -15.09 -22.44 24.81
CA LEU A 178 -15.09 -22.91 26.21
C LEU A 178 -15.64 -21.78 27.08
N TYR A 179 -16.87 -21.95 27.56
CA TYR A 179 -17.54 -20.97 28.38
C TYR A 179 -18.22 -21.68 29.57
N ASN A 180 -18.03 -21.17 30.77
CA ASN A 180 -18.52 -21.78 32.04
C ASN A 180 -18.14 -23.25 32.22
N GLY A 181 -16.98 -23.68 31.70
CA GLY A 181 -16.52 -25.07 31.80
C GLY A 181 -17.15 -26.02 30.78
N GLU A 182 -18.08 -25.56 29.98
CA GLU A 182 -18.72 -26.31 28.90
C GLU A 182 -18.12 -25.94 27.52
N ARG A 183 -18.03 -26.95 26.66
CA ARG A 183 -17.65 -26.75 25.25
C ARG A 183 -18.89 -26.59 24.41
N THR A 184 -19.04 -25.42 23.79
CA THR A 184 -20.10 -25.11 22.84
C THR A 184 -19.53 -25.05 21.44
N MET A 185 -20.02 -25.90 20.53
CA MET A 185 -19.70 -25.83 19.12
C MET A 185 -20.70 -24.89 18.45
N ILE A 186 -20.17 -23.88 17.75
CA ILE A 186 -20.96 -22.94 16.97
C ILE A 186 -20.65 -23.19 15.49
N GLU A 187 -21.71 -23.47 14.74
CA GLU A 187 -21.68 -23.54 13.29
C GLU A 187 -22.44 -22.33 12.75
N ASP A 188 -21.90 -21.67 11.75
CA ASP A 188 -22.48 -20.48 11.14
C ASP A 188 -22.27 -20.46 9.63
N ASP A 189 -23.30 -20.21 8.85
CA ASP A 189 -23.29 -19.97 7.40
C ASP A 189 -23.67 -18.52 7.16
N MET A 190 -22.66 -17.66 6.93
CA MET A 190 -22.83 -16.25 6.67
C MET A 190 -22.80 -15.95 5.18
N ARG A 191 -23.80 -15.24 4.70
CA ARG A 191 -23.87 -14.70 3.34
C ARG A 191 -23.85 -13.19 3.39
N ARG A 192 -22.86 -12.58 2.74
CA ARG A 192 -22.71 -11.13 2.73
C ARG A 192 -22.94 -10.57 1.32
N ILE A 193 -23.75 -9.53 1.25
CA ILE A 193 -23.99 -8.74 0.04
C ILE A 193 -23.55 -7.31 0.33
N GLY A 194 -22.68 -6.78 -0.52
CA GLY A 194 -22.20 -5.40 -0.45
C GLY A 194 -22.46 -4.66 -1.74
N GLN A 195 -22.60 -3.35 -1.67
CA GLN A 195 -22.65 -2.47 -2.83
C GLN A 195 -22.09 -1.09 -2.51
N ASN A 196 -21.55 -0.42 -3.51
CA ASN A 196 -21.17 0.99 -3.44
C ASN A 196 -21.02 1.62 -4.82
N TRP A 197 -20.99 2.97 -4.86
CA TRP A 197 -20.43 3.76 -5.91
C TRP A 197 -19.12 4.36 -5.46
N SER A 198 -18.09 4.29 -6.29
CA SER A 198 -16.79 4.91 -6.02
C SER A 198 -16.44 5.86 -7.16
N ASN A 199 -16.16 7.11 -6.83
CA ASN A 199 -15.58 8.12 -7.70
C ASN A 199 -14.14 8.35 -7.29
N THR A 200 -13.22 8.30 -8.23
CA THR A 200 -11.81 8.58 -8.02
C THR A 200 -11.36 9.69 -8.95
N ILE A 201 -10.60 10.65 -8.43
CA ILE A 201 -10.08 11.78 -9.20
C ILE A 201 -8.59 11.90 -8.90
N PHE A 202 -7.79 11.91 -9.95
CA PHE A 202 -6.42 12.39 -9.92
C PHE A 202 -6.32 13.55 -10.89
N ALA A 203 -5.81 14.70 -10.43
CA ALA A 203 -5.54 15.84 -11.28
C ALA A 203 -4.16 16.41 -10.94
N SER A 204 -3.36 16.77 -11.91
CA SER A 204 -2.12 17.49 -11.68
C SER A 204 -1.91 18.63 -12.68
N ALA A 205 -1.23 19.66 -12.22
CA ALA A 205 -0.74 20.76 -13.04
C ALA A 205 0.76 20.92 -12.74
N SER A 206 1.59 20.82 -13.76
CA SER A 206 3.03 21.00 -13.67
C SER A 206 3.48 22.16 -14.53
N TRP A 207 4.31 23.04 -13.99
CA TRP A 207 5.00 24.09 -14.70
C TRP A 207 6.48 24.04 -14.39
N LYS A 208 7.29 23.60 -15.36
CA LYS A 208 8.72 23.32 -15.14
C LYS A 208 8.90 22.36 -13.94
N THR A 209 9.46 22.85 -12.85
CA THR A 209 9.72 22.09 -11.63
C THR A 209 8.69 22.31 -10.52
N LEU A 210 7.67 23.14 -10.75
CA LEU A 210 6.54 23.33 -9.84
C LEU A 210 5.42 22.35 -10.22
N LYS A 211 4.90 21.61 -9.25
CA LYS A 211 3.82 20.64 -9.46
C LYS A 211 2.77 20.78 -8.35
N LEU A 212 1.53 20.92 -8.78
CA LEU A 212 0.33 20.84 -7.93
C LEU A 212 -0.41 19.56 -8.27
N THR A 213 -0.79 18.79 -7.25
CA THR A 213 -1.53 17.53 -7.43
C THR A 213 -2.74 17.50 -6.51
N TYR A 214 -3.85 17.00 -7.03
CA TYR A 214 -5.03 16.67 -6.26
C TYR A 214 -5.38 15.19 -6.44
N ASN A 215 -5.62 14.50 -5.32
CA ASN A 215 -6.14 13.14 -5.27
C ASN A 215 -7.43 13.13 -4.48
N GLY A 216 -8.48 12.55 -5.02
CA GLY A 216 -9.77 12.45 -4.36
C GLY A 216 -10.43 11.10 -4.54
N GLN A 217 -11.14 10.65 -3.51
CA GLN A 217 -12.07 9.52 -3.60
C GLN A 217 -13.35 9.88 -2.84
N ILE A 218 -14.48 9.61 -3.48
CA ILE A 218 -15.79 9.75 -2.85
C ILE A 218 -16.51 8.43 -3.03
N ILE A 219 -16.84 7.75 -1.92
CA ILE A 219 -17.64 6.53 -1.92
C ILE A 219 -19.05 6.90 -1.46
N SER A 220 -20.06 6.53 -2.23
CA SER A 220 -21.47 6.79 -1.93
C SER A 220 -22.32 5.53 -2.08
N ASP A 221 -23.53 5.53 -1.51
CA ASP A 221 -24.47 4.39 -1.50
C ASP A 221 -23.82 3.08 -1.05
N SER A 222 -22.89 3.16 -0.09
CA SER A 222 -22.23 1.97 0.45
C SER A 222 -23.14 1.32 1.48
N LYS A 223 -23.51 0.09 1.19
CA LYS A 223 -24.34 -0.76 2.04
C LYS A 223 -23.77 -2.17 2.04
N SER A 224 -23.79 -2.80 3.19
CA SER A 224 -23.45 -4.21 3.33
C SER A 224 -24.44 -4.88 4.27
N ARG A 225 -24.91 -6.07 3.87
CA ARG A 225 -25.80 -6.89 4.67
C ARG A 225 -25.27 -8.31 4.74
N GLY A 226 -24.96 -8.75 5.95
CA GLY A 226 -24.64 -10.13 6.29
C GLY A 226 -25.88 -10.83 6.83
N LEU A 227 -26.19 -11.98 6.28
CA LEU A 227 -27.22 -12.89 6.75
C LEU A 227 -26.52 -14.15 7.24
N SER A 228 -26.66 -14.46 8.51
CA SER A 228 -26.02 -15.59 9.16
C SER A 228 -27.10 -16.53 9.68
N SER A 229 -26.88 -17.82 9.56
CA SER A 229 -27.76 -18.87 10.03
C SER A 229 -26.96 -20.01 10.62
N GLY A 230 -27.19 -20.35 11.87
CA GLY A 230 -26.42 -21.39 12.53
C GLY A 230 -26.93 -21.77 13.91
N THR A 231 -26.07 -22.36 14.71
CA THR A 231 -26.39 -22.93 16.03
C THR A 231 -27.05 -21.93 16.99
N LEU A 232 -26.68 -20.63 16.89
CA LEU A 232 -27.21 -19.60 17.79
C LEU A 232 -28.46 -18.89 17.26
N GLY A 233 -28.99 -19.30 16.10
CA GLY A 233 -30.13 -18.67 15.43
C GLY A 233 -29.78 -17.97 14.14
N ASN A 234 -30.65 -17.06 13.69
CA ASN A 234 -30.44 -16.31 12.47
C ASN A 234 -30.08 -14.85 12.82
N PHE A 235 -29.03 -14.35 12.23
CA PHE A 235 -28.62 -12.98 12.45
C PHE A 235 -28.59 -12.19 11.16
N THR A 236 -28.92 -10.92 11.26
CA THR A 236 -28.69 -9.95 10.19
C THR A 236 -27.78 -8.84 10.72
N ASN A 237 -26.64 -8.66 10.08
CA ASN A 237 -25.73 -7.56 10.35
C ASN A 237 -25.75 -6.62 9.15
N ALA A 238 -26.23 -5.39 9.35
CA ALA A 238 -26.36 -4.40 8.31
C ALA A 238 -25.45 -3.21 8.59
N TYR A 239 -24.63 -2.86 7.61
CA TYR A 239 -23.82 -1.63 7.60
C TYR A 239 -24.35 -0.70 6.53
N ASN A 240 -24.62 0.54 6.90
CA ASN A 240 -25.04 1.59 6.00
C ASN A 240 -24.15 2.81 6.16
N MET A 241 -23.83 3.42 5.04
CA MET A 241 -23.19 4.74 5.03
C MET A 241 -24.24 5.79 5.36
N LEU A 242 -23.94 6.69 6.30
CA LEU A 242 -24.80 7.82 6.69
C LEU A 242 -24.45 9.09 5.90
N SER A 243 -23.18 9.25 5.53
CA SER A 243 -22.69 10.29 4.63
C SER A 243 -21.63 9.70 3.69
N PRO A 244 -21.41 10.27 2.49
CA PRO A 244 -20.35 9.79 1.60
C PRO A 244 -18.98 9.76 2.31
N VAL A 245 -18.24 8.66 2.15
CA VAL A 245 -16.84 8.61 2.58
C VAL A 245 -16.05 9.48 1.64
N GLY A 246 -15.31 10.42 2.20
CA GLY A 246 -14.48 11.37 1.47
C GLY A 246 -13.01 11.19 1.81
N TYR A 247 -12.18 11.11 0.78
CA TYR A 247 -10.75 11.27 0.87
C TYR A 247 -10.32 12.36 -0.10
N HIS A 248 -9.56 13.33 0.38
CA HIS A 248 -9.04 14.45 -0.39
C HIS A 248 -7.61 14.73 0.02
N ASN A 249 -6.70 14.81 -0.95
CA ASN A 249 -5.32 15.21 -0.75
C ASN A 249 -4.94 16.26 -1.78
N ILE A 250 -4.32 17.35 -1.33
CA ILE A 250 -3.74 18.40 -2.18
C ILE A 250 -2.25 18.45 -1.83
N ALA A 251 -1.38 18.33 -2.83
CA ALA A 251 0.07 18.39 -2.67
C ALA A 251 0.69 19.44 -3.59
N LEU A 252 1.66 20.19 -3.06
CA LEU A 252 2.47 21.15 -3.79
C LEU A 252 3.94 20.78 -3.65
N ARG A 253 4.68 20.79 -4.77
CA ARG A 253 6.11 20.53 -4.80
C ARG A 253 6.82 21.49 -5.73
N TYR A 254 7.96 22.00 -5.29
CA TYR A 254 8.87 22.83 -6.08
C TYR A 254 10.30 22.32 -5.96
N THR A 255 10.97 22.12 -7.09
CA THR A 255 12.41 21.79 -7.10
C THR A 255 13.21 22.94 -7.71
N ALA A 256 14.07 23.51 -6.89
CA ALA A 256 14.94 24.62 -7.31
C ALA A 256 16.08 24.13 -8.21
N PRO A 257 16.65 24.98 -9.08
CA PRO A 257 17.75 24.61 -10.00
C PRO A 257 19.00 24.09 -9.29
N PHE A 258 19.23 24.46 -8.02
CA PHE A 258 20.37 24.02 -7.21
C PHE A 258 20.11 22.72 -6.44
N GLY A 259 19.03 21.98 -6.78
CA GLY A 259 18.75 20.66 -6.24
C GLY A 259 17.97 20.63 -4.93
N MET A 260 17.50 21.78 -4.41
CA MET A 260 16.60 21.81 -3.25
C MET A 260 15.17 21.56 -3.68
N THR A 261 14.49 20.65 -2.99
CA THR A 261 13.04 20.39 -3.15
C THR A 261 12.31 20.82 -1.88
N ILE A 262 11.27 21.61 -2.03
CA ILE A 262 10.33 21.95 -0.97
C ILE A 262 8.97 21.42 -1.38
N GLY A 263 8.31 20.71 -0.49
CA GLY A 263 6.99 20.19 -0.73
C GLY A 263 6.14 20.11 0.51
N GLY A 264 4.87 19.90 0.30
CA GLY A 264 3.93 19.64 1.38
C GLY A 264 2.58 19.24 0.83
N ASP A 265 1.79 18.61 1.68
CA ASP A 265 0.45 18.18 1.36
C ASP A 265 -0.48 18.28 2.56
N TYR A 266 -1.75 18.38 2.23
CA TYR A 266 -2.86 18.31 3.16
C TYR A 266 -3.81 17.18 2.75
N THR A 267 -4.11 16.30 3.69
CA THR A 267 -5.07 15.20 3.53
C THR A 267 -6.24 15.36 4.47
N ARG A 268 -7.45 15.19 3.95
CA ARG A 268 -8.68 15.05 4.74
C ARG A 268 -9.36 13.74 4.40
N TYR A 269 -9.67 12.98 5.44
CA TYR A 269 -10.53 11.79 5.38
C TYR A 269 -11.74 11.97 6.25
N SER A 270 -12.91 11.52 5.79
CA SER A 270 -14.14 11.52 6.58
C SER A 270 -14.99 10.30 6.26
N GLU A 271 -15.52 9.69 7.31
CA GLU A 271 -16.42 8.54 7.22
C GLU A 271 -17.48 8.64 8.31
N ASN A 272 -18.74 8.30 7.96
CA ASN A 272 -19.82 8.15 8.91
C ASN A 272 -20.67 6.94 8.50
N ARG A 273 -20.75 5.93 9.37
CA ARG A 273 -21.44 4.67 9.13
C ARG A 273 -22.34 4.32 10.29
N SER A 274 -23.42 3.58 9.99
CA SER A 274 -24.20 2.87 11.00
C SER A 274 -24.02 1.36 10.85
N GLN A 275 -24.08 0.67 11.97
CA GLN A 275 -24.22 -0.77 12.06
C GLN A 275 -25.52 -1.09 12.78
N SER A 276 -26.23 -2.11 12.32
CA SER A 276 -27.42 -2.64 13.00
C SER A 276 -27.37 -4.16 13.01
N LEU A 277 -27.60 -4.75 14.17
CA LEU A 277 -27.63 -6.19 14.39
C LEU A 277 -29.05 -6.61 14.78
N PHE A 278 -29.55 -7.66 14.13
CA PHE A 278 -30.86 -8.27 14.41
C PHE A 278 -30.66 -9.76 14.66
N LYS A 279 -31.42 -10.34 15.58
CA LYS A 279 -31.52 -11.77 15.82
C LYS A 279 -32.96 -12.19 15.57
N ASP A 280 -33.19 -13.16 14.67
CA ASP A 280 -34.51 -13.64 14.28
C ASP A 280 -35.52 -12.49 14.00
N ALA A 281 -35.05 -11.41 13.35
CA ALA A 281 -35.70 -10.13 13.07
C ALA A 281 -35.89 -9.17 14.25
N ASP A 282 -35.53 -9.52 15.47
CA ASP A 282 -35.56 -8.64 16.63
C ASP A 282 -34.28 -7.77 16.67
N TYR A 283 -34.48 -6.47 16.81
CA TYR A 283 -33.37 -5.50 16.89
C TYR A 283 -32.58 -5.69 18.18
N GLN A 284 -31.29 -5.99 18.04
CA GLN A 284 -30.41 -6.24 19.18
C GLN A 284 -29.53 -5.01 19.50
N LEU A 285 -28.96 -4.38 18.45
CA LEU A 285 -27.94 -3.38 18.60
C LEU A 285 -27.92 -2.45 17.40
N GLY A 286 -27.70 -1.16 17.66
CA GLY A 286 -27.29 -0.19 16.65
C GLY A 286 -26.14 0.66 17.11
N SER A 287 -25.26 1.03 16.19
CA SER A 287 -24.21 2.01 16.44
C SER A 287 -24.01 2.94 15.25
N GLU A 288 -23.65 4.18 15.56
CA GLU A 288 -23.14 5.14 14.60
C GLU A 288 -21.67 5.37 14.87
N ASN A 289 -20.86 5.27 13.82
CA ASN A 289 -19.41 5.40 13.88
C ASN A 289 -18.98 6.52 12.96
N ARG A 290 -18.25 7.52 13.49
CA ARG A 290 -17.70 8.62 12.73
C ARG A 290 -16.19 8.66 12.89
N GLN A 291 -15.48 8.92 11.79
CA GLN A 291 -14.06 9.20 11.80
C GLN A 291 -13.75 10.37 10.87
N GLU A 292 -12.97 11.33 11.35
CA GLU A 292 -12.44 12.46 10.59
C GLU A 292 -10.94 12.58 10.86
N ILE A 293 -10.12 12.50 9.81
CA ILE A 293 -8.68 12.66 9.89
C ILE A 293 -8.27 13.86 9.06
N ASN A 294 -7.46 14.73 9.65
CA ASN A 294 -6.79 15.83 8.97
C ASN A 294 -5.29 15.66 9.17
N LEU A 295 -4.52 15.63 8.07
CA LEU A 295 -3.09 15.43 8.09
C LEU A 295 -2.41 16.52 7.27
N TRP A 296 -1.40 17.15 7.84
CA TRP A 296 -0.51 18.12 7.22
C TRP A 296 0.90 17.55 7.18
N HIS A 297 1.53 17.60 6.04
CA HIS A 297 2.89 17.15 5.84
C HIS A 297 3.68 18.21 5.08
N VAL A 298 4.89 18.53 5.53
CA VAL A 298 5.81 19.44 4.87
C VAL A 298 7.23 18.87 4.92
N TYR A 299 8.01 19.09 3.86
CA TYR A 299 9.39 18.61 3.80
C TYR A 299 10.29 19.53 2.99
N ILE A 300 11.59 19.44 3.27
CA ILE A 300 12.66 20.09 2.54
C ILE A 300 13.77 19.08 2.32
N ASP A 301 14.17 18.88 1.06
CA ASP A 301 15.21 17.97 0.64
C ASP A 301 16.30 18.71 -0.12
N GLN A 302 17.54 18.27 0.05
CA GLN A 302 18.68 18.76 -0.69
C GLN A 302 19.52 17.61 -1.20
N GLN A 303 19.99 17.74 -2.45
CA GLN A 303 20.90 16.80 -3.08
C GLN A 303 22.15 17.52 -3.57
N HIS A 304 23.32 16.94 -3.30
CA HIS A 304 24.60 17.39 -3.81
C HIS A 304 25.37 16.26 -4.48
N GLN A 305 26.07 16.60 -5.54
CA GLN A 305 26.98 15.69 -6.23
C GLN A 305 28.42 16.12 -5.98
N PHE A 306 29.22 15.23 -5.36
CA PHE A 306 30.65 15.44 -5.11
C PHE A 306 31.47 14.36 -5.82
N GLY A 307 31.87 14.61 -7.06
CA GLY A 307 32.52 13.62 -7.90
C GLY A 307 31.58 12.40 -8.12
N LYS A 308 32.01 11.21 -7.67
CA LYS A 308 31.20 9.97 -7.74
C LYS A 308 30.31 9.76 -6.51
N TRP A 309 30.32 10.67 -5.53
CA TRP A 309 29.47 10.63 -4.36
C TRP A 309 28.24 11.48 -4.57
N GLN A 310 27.08 10.93 -4.23
CA GLN A 310 25.84 11.66 -4.12
C GLN A 310 25.45 11.73 -2.64
N LEU A 311 25.27 12.95 -2.14
CA LEU A 311 24.79 13.22 -0.79
C LEU A 311 23.35 13.75 -0.84
N ASN A 312 22.46 13.14 -0.07
CA ASN A 312 21.07 13.57 0.09
C ASN A 312 20.82 13.82 1.57
N TYR A 313 20.11 14.89 1.90
CA TYR A 313 19.67 15.15 3.27
C TYR A 313 18.42 15.99 3.25
N GLY A 314 17.62 15.89 4.29
CA GLY A 314 16.37 16.61 4.39
C GLY A 314 15.74 16.51 5.75
N THR A 315 14.61 17.18 5.88
CA THR A 315 13.77 17.17 7.07
C THR A 315 12.32 17.16 6.66
N GLU A 316 11.49 16.52 7.46
CA GLU A 316 10.03 16.48 7.27
C GLU A 316 9.33 16.65 8.62
N TYR A 317 8.14 17.21 8.56
CA TYR A 317 7.23 17.32 9.68
C TYR A 317 5.83 16.94 9.25
N GLN A 318 5.20 16.06 10.01
CA GLN A 318 3.84 15.64 9.82
C GLN A 318 3.05 15.89 11.11
N HIS A 319 1.87 16.48 10.97
CA HIS A 319 0.89 16.62 12.03
C HIS A 319 -0.42 15.98 11.59
N SER A 320 -0.97 15.09 12.40
CA SER A 320 -2.30 14.52 12.16
C SER A 320 -3.22 14.78 13.34
N ARG A 321 -4.48 15.00 13.02
CA ARG A 321 -5.58 15.07 13.98
C ARG A 321 -6.66 14.10 13.54
N ASP A 322 -6.87 13.06 14.32
CA ASP A 322 -7.98 12.12 14.21
C ASP A 322 -9.06 12.46 15.24
N HIS A 323 -10.30 12.48 14.81
CA HIS A 323 -11.50 12.57 15.64
C HIS A 323 -12.35 11.34 15.34
N SER A 324 -12.48 10.46 16.31
CA SER A 324 -13.28 9.24 16.20
C SER A 324 -14.32 9.18 17.28
N SER A 325 -15.55 8.85 16.91
CA SER A 325 -16.64 8.66 17.85
C SER A 325 -17.49 7.45 17.50
N GLN A 326 -18.04 6.81 18.52
CA GLN A 326 -19.02 5.74 18.39
C GLN A 326 -20.16 5.98 19.38
N HIS A 327 -21.38 5.92 18.89
CA HIS A 327 -22.61 6.08 19.67
C HIS A 327 -23.52 4.88 19.48
N TYR A 328 -24.00 4.30 20.58
CA TYR A 328 -24.91 3.15 20.59
C TYR A 328 -26.36 3.59 20.79
N SER A 329 -27.30 3.07 19.96
CA SER A 329 -28.72 3.45 20.01
C SER A 329 -29.56 2.59 20.95
N VAL A 330 -29.12 1.36 21.25
CA VAL A 330 -29.78 0.48 22.24
C VAL A 330 -28.70 -0.32 22.93
N LEU A 331 -28.60 -0.20 24.24
CA LEU A 331 -27.88 -1.18 25.08
C LEU A 331 -27.98 -0.94 26.58
N SER A 332 -27.88 -2.05 27.31
CA SER A 332 -27.62 -2.07 28.75
C SER A 332 -26.16 -1.71 29.09
N ASP A 333 -25.27 -1.65 28.11
CA ASP A 333 -23.83 -1.43 28.29
C ASP A 333 -23.38 -0.32 27.32
N ASN A 334 -23.51 0.91 27.78
CA ASN A 334 -23.20 2.10 26.98
C ASN A 334 -21.68 2.31 26.92
N ARG A 335 -21.07 1.91 25.80
CA ARG A 335 -19.65 2.08 25.50
C ARG A 335 -19.41 3.21 24.50
N ASP A 336 -20.23 4.25 24.57
CA ASP A 336 -20.03 5.43 23.74
C ASP A 336 -18.66 6.03 23.98
N PHE A 337 -18.00 6.44 22.94
CA PHE A 337 -16.80 7.25 23.02
C PHE A 337 -16.80 8.38 22.00
N ASP A 338 -16.10 9.45 22.35
CA ASP A 338 -15.78 10.57 21.50
C ASP A 338 -14.36 11.00 21.87
N ASP A 339 -13.40 10.76 20.96
CA ASP A 339 -11.98 10.90 21.27
C ASP A 339 -11.21 11.58 20.13
N TYR A 340 -10.18 12.33 20.55
CA TYR A 340 -9.23 12.98 19.65
C TYR A 340 -7.85 12.42 19.85
N LEU A 341 -7.18 12.06 18.74
CA LEU A 341 -5.79 11.70 18.72
C LEU A 341 -5.02 12.68 17.83
N ASN A 342 -4.11 13.43 18.45
CA ASN A 342 -3.16 14.25 17.71
C ASN A 342 -1.81 13.54 17.72
N GLU A 343 -1.16 13.52 16.57
CA GLU A 343 0.17 12.92 16.42
C GLU A 343 1.08 13.89 15.68
N ASP A 344 2.31 13.99 16.17
CA ASP A 344 3.37 14.79 15.58
C ASP A 344 4.55 13.87 15.24
N VAL A 345 5.02 13.93 14.00
CA VAL A 345 6.22 13.22 13.54
C VAL A 345 7.16 14.24 12.94
N ALA A 346 8.32 14.41 13.55
CA ALA A 346 9.38 15.24 13.01
C ALA A 346 10.59 14.35 12.69
N SER A 347 11.16 14.46 11.50
CA SER A 347 12.34 13.68 11.15
C SER A 347 13.36 14.48 10.38
N PHE A 348 14.61 14.02 10.47
CA PHE A 348 15.68 14.44 9.59
C PHE A 348 16.42 13.20 9.08
N TYR A 349 16.92 13.28 7.87
CA TYR A 349 17.68 12.19 7.28
C TYR A 349 18.95 12.69 6.59
N VAL A 350 19.91 11.78 6.49
CA VAL A 350 21.09 11.92 5.64
C VAL A 350 21.32 10.61 4.92
N GLY A 351 21.68 10.69 3.65
CA GLY A 351 21.98 9.52 2.85
C GLY A 351 23.09 9.80 1.85
N THR A 352 23.81 8.76 1.50
CA THR A 352 24.88 8.81 0.50
C THR A 352 24.81 7.60 -0.42
N GLN A 353 25.22 7.81 -1.65
CA GLN A 353 25.22 6.80 -2.69
C GLN A 353 26.52 6.89 -3.48
N ARG A 354 27.11 5.75 -3.83
CA ARG A 354 28.32 5.67 -4.65
C ARG A 354 28.40 4.37 -5.42
N SER A 355 28.91 4.47 -6.67
CA SER A 355 29.32 3.33 -7.48
C SER A 355 30.84 3.35 -7.66
N PHE A 356 31.48 2.16 -7.53
CA PHE A 356 32.91 1.94 -7.68
C PHE A 356 33.19 1.21 -9.00
N ASP A 357 34.31 1.52 -9.64
CA ASP A 357 34.68 0.94 -10.95
C ASP A 357 34.91 -0.57 -10.91
N TRP A 358 35.12 -1.16 -9.71
CA TRP A 358 35.28 -2.61 -9.53
C TRP A 358 33.96 -3.37 -9.34
N GLY A 359 32.83 -2.69 -9.57
CA GLY A 359 31.52 -3.33 -9.66
C GLY A 359 30.68 -3.29 -8.38
N LEU A 360 31.13 -2.67 -7.29
CA LEU A 360 30.30 -2.42 -6.10
C LEU A 360 29.60 -1.08 -6.23
N SER A 361 28.31 -1.07 -5.94
CA SER A 361 27.55 0.13 -5.65
C SER A 361 26.78 -0.01 -4.35
N PHE A 362 26.56 1.10 -3.66
CA PHE A 362 25.74 1.11 -2.45
C PHE A 362 24.97 2.42 -2.29
N ASN A 363 23.86 2.34 -1.57
CA ASN A 363 23.19 3.46 -0.93
C ASN A 363 23.13 3.19 0.57
N LEU A 364 23.44 4.20 1.36
CA LEU A 364 23.36 4.17 2.80
C LEU A 364 22.60 5.41 3.25
N SER A 365 21.59 5.25 4.07
CA SER A 365 20.88 6.37 4.68
C SER A 365 20.52 6.09 6.12
N ALA A 366 20.34 7.14 6.88
CA ALA A 366 19.86 7.09 8.25
C ALA A 366 18.86 8.22 8.47
N LYS A 367 17.74 7.89 9.12
CA LYS A 367 16.71 8.85 9.54
C LYS A 367 16.60 8.85 11.05
N GLY A 368 16.66 10.04 11.66
CA GLY A 368 16.25 10.28 13.03
C GLY A 368 14.81 10.76 13.05
N GLU A 369 13.94 10.09 13.78
CA GLU A 369 12.52 10.38 13.84
C GLU A 369 12.08 10.59 15.28
N TYR A 370 11.43 11.72 15.55
CA TYR A 370 10.76 12.02 16.79
C TYR A 370 9.25 11.87 16.59
N TYR A 371 8.63 11.01 17.40
CA TYR A 371 7.19 10.76 17.42
C TYR A 371 6.60 11.23 18.73
N HIS A 372 5.48 11.93 18.69
CA HIS A 372 4.75 12.40 19.85
C HIS A 372 3.24 12.25 19.65
N ASN A 373 2.55 11.72 20.66
CA ASN A 373 1.11 11.79 20.84
C ASN A 373 0.74 11.87 22.33
N LYS A 374 -0.55 11.86 22.67
CA LYS A 374 -1.02 11.97 24.05
C LYS A 374 -0.57 10.81 24.96
N TYR A 375 -0.14 9.67 24.41
CA TYR A 375 0.23 8.49 25.18
C TYR A 375 1.73 8.29 25.27
N GLN A 376 2.52 8.78 24.29
CA GLN A 376 3.93 8.48 24.20
C GLN A 376 4.71 9.53 23.40
N HIS A 377 6.00 9.59 23.69
CA HIS A 377 6.98 10.35 22.92
C HIS A 377 8.31 9.58 22.89
N ASN A 378 8.92 9.48 21.73
CA ASN A 378 10.19 8.77 21.60
C ASN A 378 10.97 9.17 20.37
N TRP A 379 12.29 8.99 20.42
CA TRP A 379 13.20 9.08 19.31
C TRP A 379 13.49 7.70 18.74
N ASN A 380 13.57 7.61 17.42
CA ASN A 380 13.94 6.41 16.71
C ASN A 380 15.05 6.70 15.73
N PHE A 381 15.96 5.72 15.59
CA PHE A 381 17.01 5.71 14.61
C PHE A 381 16.69 4.65 13.56
N ILE A 382 16.59 5.06 12.30
CA ILE A 382 16.10 4.23 11.18
C ILE A 382 17.21 4.18 10.11
N PRO A 383 18.21 3.28 10.24
CA PRO A 383 19.24 3.08 9.24
C PRO A 383 18.72 2.20 8.09
N GLN A 384 19.28 2.44 6.89
CA GLN A 384 18.99 1.67 5.69
C GLN A 384 20.27 1.50 4.87
N LEU A 385 20.45 0.29 4.30
CA LEU A 385 21.58 -0.04 3.44
C LEU A 385 21.09 -0.87 2.25
N GLY A 386 21.39 -0.43 1.05
CA GLY A 386 21.25 -1.22 -0.17
C GLY A 386 22.60 -1.35 -0.84
N THR A 387 22.98 -2.56 -1.24
CA THR A 387 24.23 -2.81 -1.95
C THR A 387 23.99 -3.66 -3.19
N THR A 388 24.78 -3.43 -4.23
CA THR A 388 24.83 -4.28 -5.41
C THR A 388 26.29 -4.53 -5.78
N TYR A 389 26.67 -5.79 -5.95
CA TYR A 389 27.98 -6.18 -6.41
C TYR A 389 27.89 -6.99 -7.71
N TYR A 390 28.47 -6.46 -8.77
CA TYR A 390 28.66 -7.13 -10.04
C TYR A 390 29.95 -7.92 -10.03
N LYS A 391 29.90 -9.23 -9.74
CA LYS A 391 31.06 -10.11 -9.94
C LYS A 391 31.35 -10.26 -11.43
N THR A 392 30.30 -10.38 -12.22
CA THR A 392 30.31 -10.37 -13.68
C THR A 392 28.99 -9.79 -14.17
N PRO A 393 28.84 -9.38 -15.44
CA PRO A 393 27.54 -8.95 -15.99
C PRO A 393 26.40 -9.98 -15.84
N LYS A 394 26.77 -11.27 -15.64
CA LYS A 394 25.80 -12.38 -15.48
C LYS A 394 25.63 -12.86 -14.05
N SER A 395 26.36 -12.30 -13.08
CA SER A 395 26.36 -12.74 -11.68
C SER A 395 26.38 -11.52 -10.76
N ILE A 396 25.23 -11.21 -10.17
CA ILE A 396 24.99 -10.03 -9.37
C ILE A 396 24.56 -10.46 -7.97
N TYR A 397 25.12 -9.80 -6.96
CA TYR A 397 24.78 -9.99 -5.55
C TYR A 397 24.22 -8.70 -5.00
N GLN A 398 23.12 -8.77 -4.24
CA GLN A 398 22.57 -7.63 -3.54
C GLN A 398 22.35 -7.98 -2.07
N LEU A 399 22.72 -7.07 -1.18
CA LEU A 399 22.38 -7.12 0.24
C LEU A 399 21.62 -5.86 0.57
N ASN A 400 20.45 -6.01 1.17
CA ASN A 400 19.58 -4.94 1.62
C ASN A 400 19.29 -5.13 3.11
N LEU A 401 19.46 -4.07 3.88
CA LEU A 401 19.10 -3.98 5.29
C LEU A 401 18.18 -2.78 5.44
N SER A 402 16.99 -3.02 5.93
CA SER A 402 15.95 -2.00 6.12
C SER A 402 15.44 -2.02 7.54
N THR A 403 15.25 -0.83 8.10
CA THR A 403 14.58 -0.63 9.37
C THR A 403 13.31 0.17 9.12
N LEU A 404 12.21 -0.30 9.68
CA LEU A 404 10.90 0.34 9.53
C LEU A 404 10.32 0.64 10.90
N ARG A 405 9.64 1.76 11.02
CA ARG A 405 8.72 2.00 12.12
C ARG A 405 7.30 1.80 11.63
N ILE A 406 6.55 0.92 12.29
CA ILE A 406 5.17 0.59 11.95
C ILE A 406 4.27 1.17 13.02
N TYR A 407 3.31 1.98 12.58
CA TYR A 407 2.31 2.64 13.42
C TYR A 407 1.01 1.84 13.40
N PRO A 408 0.34 1.63 14.54
CA PRO A 408 -1.00 1.06 14.56
C PRO A 408 -1.97 1.96 13.79
N PRO A 409 -2.95 1.39 13.08
CA PRO A 409 -3.99 2.18 12.43
C PRO A 409 -4.88 2.87 13.47
N TYR A 410 -5.39 4.06 13.15
CA TYR A 410 -6.18 4.88 14.07
C TYR A 410 -7.36 4.16 14.70
N TRP A 411 -8.08 3.33 13.92
CA TRP A 411 -9.25 2.61 14.40
C TRP A 411 -8.91 1.59 15.51
N GLU A 412 -7.70 1.06 15.55
CA GLU A 412 -7.21 0.14 16.59
C GLU A 412 -6.84 0.87 17.89
N LEU A 413 -6.52 2.16 17.80
CA LEU A 413 -6.12 2.99 18.95
C LEU A 413 -7.32 3.56 19.74
N HIS A 414 -8.53 3.43 19.22
CA HIS A 414 -9.76 3.83 19.90
C HIS A 414 -10.43 2.64 20.59
N GLY A 415 -11.17 2.91 21.66
CA GLY A 415 -11.92 1.88 22.41
C GLY A 415 -13.19 1.39 21.71
N GLY A 416 -13.33 1.60 20.41
CA GLY A 416 -14.50 1.21 19.64
C GLY A 416 -14.70 -0.29 19.54
N THR A 417 -15.96 -0.71 19.40
CA THR A 417 -16.35 -2.10 19.24
C THR A 417 -17.11 -2.28 17.92
N SER A 418 -16.70 -3.24 17.12
CA SER A 418 -17.39 -3.66 15.91
C SER A 418 -17.90 -5.09 16.09
N HIS A 419 -19.17 -5.33 15.77
CA HIS A 419 -19.76 -6.66 15.86
C HIS A 419 -19.65 -7.37 14.51
N ILE A 420 -18.94 -8.51 14.48
CA ILE A 420 -18.89 -9.38 13.30
C ILE A 420 -20.22 -10.12 13.18
N ASN A 421 -20.64 -10.70 14.29
CA ASN A 421 -21.92 -11.39 14.49
C ASN A 421 -22.32 -11.30 15.98
N ASP A 422 -23.29 -12.07 16.45
CA ASP A 422 -23.77 -12.05 17.84
C ASP A 422 -22.77 -12.63 18.86
N TYR A 423 -21.82 -13.43 18.40
CA TYR A 423 -20.84 -14.10 19.25
C TYR A 423 -19.38 -13.75 18.93
N SER A 424 -19.18 -12.72 18.11
CA SER A 424 -17.83 -12.26 17.72
C SER A 424 -17.76 -10.75 17.60
N THR A 425 -16.81 -10.17 18.29
CA THR A 425 -16.55 -8.73 18.30
C THR A 425 -15.10 -8.42 18.03
N VAL A 426 -14.84 -7.26 17.43
CA VAL A 426 -13.51 -6.67 17.32
C VAL A 426 -13.48 -5.45 18.21
N ILE A 427 -12.51 -5.36 19.09
CA ILE A 427 -12.34 -4.21 19.98
C ILE A 427 -10.99 -3.54 19.72
N GLY A 428 -10.96 -2.21 19.80
CA GLY A 428 -9.73 -1.45 19.74
C GLY A 428 -8.88 -1.63 21.00
N ASN A 429 -7.62 -1.19 20.92
CA ASN A 429 -6.68 -1.24 22.03
C ASN A 429 -5.87 0.08 22.08
N PRO A 430 -6.23 1.03 22.95
CA PRO A 430 -5.51 2.28 23.13
C PRO A 430 -4.06 2.14 23.63
N GLU A 431 -3.69 0.98 24.15
CA GLU A 431 -2.35 0.72 24.67
C GLU A 431 -1.35 0.27 23.59
N LEU A 432 -1.81 0.11 22.33
CA LEU A 432 -0.95 -0.27 21.24
C LEU A 432 0.19 0.73 21.02
N GLN A 433 1.38 0.18 20.86
CA GLN A 433 2.59 0.94 20.60
C GLN A 433 3.09 0.71 19.17
N PRO A 434 3.59 1.75 18.50
CA PRO A 434 4.36 1.56 17.29
C PRO A 434 5.58 0.67 17.56
N TYR A 435 5.94 -0.17 16.60
CA TYR A 435 7.06 -1.07 16.74
C TYR A 435 8.11 -0.91 15.65
N ILE A 436 9.31 -1.46 15.91
CA ILE A 436 10.41 -1.46 14.94
C ILE A 436 10.48 -2.81 14.26
N GLN A 437 10.55 -2.78 12.95
CA GLN A 437 10.76 -3.94 12.08
C GLN A 437 12.13 -3.84 11.43
N TYR A 438 12.91 -4.92 11.46
CA TYR A 438 14.20 -5.06 10.79
C TYR A 438 14.07 -6.11 9.69
N ASP A 439 14.37 -5.73 8.47
CA ASP A 439 14.36 -6.62 7.32
C ASP A 439 15.80 -6.75 6.76
N ALA A 440 16.27 -7.98 6.59
CA ALA A 440 17.52 -8.29 5.93
C ALA A 440 17.24 -9.19 4.72
N GLN A 441 17.77 -8.84 3.57
CA GLN A 441 17.55 -9.58 2.35
C GLN A 441 18.81 -9.70 1.54
N PHE A 442 19.08 -10.90 1.05
CA PHE A 442 20.16 -11.20 0.14
C PHE A 442 19.63 -11.79 -1.17
N ASN A 443 19.93 -11.16 -2.30
CA ASN A 443 19.58 -11.62 -3.63
C ASN A 443 20.82 -12.06 -4.39
N TYR A 444 20.73 -13.23 -5.01
CA TYR A 444 21.64 -13.68 -6.04
C TYR A 444 20.92 -13.70 -7.38
N ILE A 445 21.36 -12.86 -8.32
CA ILE A 445 20.80 -12.75 -9.67
C ILE A 445 21.77 -13.37 -10.66
N LEU A 446 21.35 -14.47 -11.29
CA LEU A 446 22.15 -15.22 -12.26
C LEU A 446 21.60 -15.00 -13.67
N ARG A 447 22.51 -14.70 -14.62
CA ARG A 447 22.19 -14.45 -16.04
C ARG A 447 21.11 -13.41 -16.25
N GLN A 448 20.93 -12.48 -15.29
CA GLN A 448 19.92 -11.42 -15.33
C GLN A 448 18.47 -11.95 -15.49
N LYS A 449 18.22 -13.19 -15.07
CA LYS A 449 16.96 -13.92 -15.29
C LYS A 449 16.56 -14.76 -14.06
N TYR A 450 17.49 -15.46 -13.44
CA TYR A 450 17.22 -16.34 -12.29
C TYR A 450 17.55 -15.61 -11.00
N ILE A 451 16.68 -15.67 -10.00
CA ILE A 451 16.86 -14.96 -8.75
C ILE A 451 16.65 -15.91 -7.58
N ALA A 452 17.61 -15.96 -6.67
CA ALA A 452 17.47 -16.57 -5.35
C ALA A 452 17.48 -15.47 -4.29
N THR A 453 16.44 -15.42 -3.48
CA THR A 453 16.27 -14.44 -2.41
C THR A 453 16.21 -15.15 -1.07
N LEU A 454 17.19 -14.91 -0.22
CA LEU A 454 17.15 -15.28 1.20
C LEU A 454 16.76 -14.04 1.99
N TYR A 455 15.80 -14.17 2.91
CA TYR A 455 15.36 -13.04 3.72
C TYR A 455 15.13 -13.43 5.18
N PHE A 456 15.37 -12.46 6.05
CA PHE A 456 15.11 -12.53 7.49
C PHE A 456 14.41 -11.26 7.91
N GLN A 457 13.35 -11.42 8.72
CA GLN A 457 12.57 -10.32 9.27
C GLN A 457 12.49 -10.49 10.79
N TYR A 458 12.61 -9.39 11.51
CA TYR A 458 12.49 -9.35 12.96
C TYR A 458 11.69 -8.12 13.38
N GLY A 459 10.51 -8.35 13.96
CA GLY A 459 9.67 -7.32 14.56
C GLY A 459 9.85 -7.31 16.07
N ASP A 460 10.30 -6.20 16.65
CA ASP A 460 10.36 -5.99 18.09
C ASP A 460 9.05 -5.38 18.56
N LYS A 461 8.30 -6.10 19.40
CA LYS A 461 6.93 -5.75 19.83
C LYS A 461 5.92 -5.66 18.67
N ALA A 462 6.06 -6.52 17.66
CA ALA A 462 5.15 -6.58 16.52
C ALA A 462 3.69 -6.74 16.97
N THR A 463 2.77 -6.15 16.24
CA THR A 463 1.34 -6.24 16.55
C THR A 463 0.71 -7.48 15.91
N VAL A 464 -0.22 -8.10 16.62
CA VAL A 464 -1.00 -9.24 16.13
C VAL A 464 -2.43 -9.13 16.65
N GLN A 465 -3.40 -9.44 15.79
CA GLN A 465 -4.78 -9.58 16.22
C GLN A 465 -5.01 -11.02 16.72
N LEU A 466 -5.38 -11.17 17.97
CA LEU A 466 -5.65 -12.46 18.60
C LEU A 466 -7.10 -12.56 19.02
N PRO A 467 -7.75 -13.72 18.79
CA PRO A 467 -9.04 -14.02 19.38
C PRO A 467 -8.88 -14.55 20.83
N TYR A 468 -9.78 -14.16 21.71
CA TYR A 468 -9.93 -14.75 23.02
C TYR A 468 -11.41 -14.86 23.40
N GLN A 469 -11.74 -15.86 24.21
CA GLN A 469 -13.08 -16.02 24.74
C GLN A 469 -13.34 -15.00 25.85
N ALA A 470 -14.43 -14.23 25.74
CA ALA A 470 -14.84 -13.34 26.81
C ALA A 470 -15.15 -14.15 28.09
N PRO A 471 -14.75 -13.68 29.29
CA PRO A 471 -14.91 -14.43 30.52
C PRO A 471 -16.36 -14.52 30.99
N ASP A 472 -17.19 -13.58 30.62
CA ASP A 472 -18.55 -13.34 31.10
C ASP A 472 -19.64 -13.55 30.03
N ALA A 473 -19.27 -13.88 28.81
CA ALA A 473 -20.19 -14.07 27.71
C ALA A 473 -19.69 -15.14 26.71
N LEU A 474 -20.62 -15.79 26.01
CA LEU A 474 -20.29 -16.63 24.87
C LEU A 474 -19.95 -15.71 23.67
N ASN A 475 -18.81 -15.03 23.77
CA ASN A 475 -18.37 -14.07 22.77
C ASN A 475 -16.85 -14.22 22.51
N LEU A 476 -16.49 -14.33 21.24
CA LEU A 476 -15.11 -14.32 20.79
C LEU A 476 -14.68 -12.89 20.50
N VAL A 477 -13.73 -12.42 21.27
CA VAL A 477 -13.21 -11.05 21.12
C VAL A 477 -11.91 -11.08 20.34
N TYR A 478 -11.86 -10.34 19.26
CA TYR A 478 -10.65 -10.08 18.49
C TYR A 478 -10.05 -8.75 18.95
N GLN A 479 -8.81 -8.78 19.40
CA GLN A 479 -8.10 -7.57 19.79
C GLN A 479 -6.66 -7.61 19.30
N THR A 480 -6.18 -6.49 18.79
CA THR A 480 -4.77 -6.33 18.42
C THR A 480 -3.96 -6.01 19.66
N ILE A 481 -2.86 -6.72 19.85
CA ILE A 481 -1.90 -6.53 20.95
C ILE A 481 -0.47 -6.48 20.40
N ASN A 482 0.46 -5.91 21.19
CA ASN A 482 1.87 -6.03 20.89
C ASN A 482 2.39 -7.37 21.45
N MET A 483 3.01 -8.18 20.58
CA MET A 483 3.76 -9.39 20.97
C MET A 483 5.18 -9.02 21.41
N ASN A 484 5.88 -9.94 22.06
CA ASN A 484 7.28 -9.72 22.41
C ASN A 484 8.15 -9.56 21.15
N TYR A 485 7.96 -10.43 20.16
CA TYR A 485 8.68 -10.37 18.88
C TYR A 485 7.99 -11.23 17.82
N GLU A 486 8.31 -10.92 16.56
CA GLU A 486 8.03 -11.77 15.41
C GLU A 486 9.34 -12.06 14.67
N ARG A 487 9.51 -13.28 14.14
CA ARG A 487 10.66 -13.67 13.31
C ARG A 487 10.20 -14.46 12.11
N VAL A 488 10.72 -14.09 10.94
CA VAL A 488 10.46 -14.81 9.70
C VAL A 488 11.80 -15.05 9.00
N LEU A 489 12.05 -16.30 8.59
CA LEU A 489 13.17 -16.66 7.72
C LEU A 489 12.60 -17.36 6.50
N GLY A 490 13.00 -16.94 5.31
CA GLY A 490 12.47 -17.52 4.09
C GLY A 490 13.44 -17.52 2.92
N LEU A 491 13.18 -18.42 1.98
CA LEU A 491 13.88 -18.53 0.71
C LEU A 491 12.86 -18.49 -0.44
N ASN A 492 13.10 -17.61 -1.41
CA ASN A 492 12.33 -17.55 -2.64
C ASN A 492 13.24 -17.81 -3.84
N LEU A 493 12.78 -18.63 -4.77
CA LEU A 493 13.48 -18.94 -6.02
C LEU A 493 12.60 -18.56 -7.20
N TYR A 494 13.07 -17.63 -8.01
CA TYR A 494 12.46 -17.24 -9.27
C TYR A 494 13.28 -17.79 -10.44
N ALA A 495 12.68 -18.71 -11.20
CA ALA A 495 13.34 -19.39 -12.32
C ALA A 495 12.36 -19.50 -13.50
N PRO A 496 12.26 -18.48 -14.37
CA PRO A 496 11.41 -18.55 -15.54
C PRO A 496 11.97 -19.55 -16.57
N PHE A 497 11.12 -20.48 -17.00
CA PHE A 497 11.44 -21.46 -18.03
C PHE A 497 10.26 -21.63 -18.98
N GLY A 498 10.56 -21.91 -20.24
CA GLY A 498 9.55 -22.27 -21.25
C GLY A 498 9.39 -23.79 -21.29
N VAL A 499 8.17 -24.28 -21.20
CA VAL A 499 7.81 -25.67 -21.47
C VAL A 499 7.28 -25.70 -22.89
N GLY A 500 8.07 -26.21 -23.82
CA GLY A 500 7.79 -26.50 -25.24
C GLY A 500 6.51 -25.92 -25.87
N TYR A 501 6.47 -25.77 -27.17
CA TYR A 501 5.24 -25.37 -27.87
C TYR A 501 4.22 -26.50 -27.74
N ILE A 502 3.26 -26.35 -26.82
CA ILE A 502 2.03 -27.10 -26.85
C ILE A 502 1.07 -26.28 -27.73
N TRP A 503 0.78 -26.84 -28.91
CA TRP A 503 -0.19 -26.30 -29.87
C TRP A 503 -1.62 -26.50 -29.34
#